data_7a1857501c22aedcff283f4742b4620a
#
_entry.id   7a1857501c22aedcff283f4742b4620a
#
_cell.length_a   1.000
_cell.length_b   1.000
_cell.length_c   1.000
_cell.angle_alpha   90.00
_cell.angle_beta   90.00
_cell.angle_gamma   90.00
#
_symmetry.space_group_name_H-M   'P 1'
#
loop_
_entity.id
_entity.type
_entity.pdbx_description
1 polymer ?
#
loop_
_entity_poly.entity_id
_entity_poly.type
_entity_poly.pdbx_seq_one_letter_code
_entity_poly.pdbx_strand_id
1 'polypeptide(L)'
;MFKYVLKRIGYMFLVLFILSIVIFMIYNLTPSNRAFTDAKADQVAMKQQLAGMSAEAQAKWFEERYEMYQISYGTETNNMILRYLRWVGLYPYADNPYTGKEGKLNGLLQGNFGYSYQYKKDVVNVVAAPMKNTIFINIFATILALAITIPLGIACAVR
;
A
#
# COMPACT_ATOMS: atom_id res chain seq x y z
N MET A 1 -1.61 -29.19 -22.83
CA MET A 1 -2.48 -28.04 -22.46
C MET A 1 -2.20 -27.54 -21.05
N PHE A 2 -2.30 -28.38 -20.02
CA PHE A 2 -2.09 -27.99 -18.59
C PHE A 2 -0.72 -27.34 -18.33
N LYS A 3 0.38 -27.92 -18.80
CA LYS A 3 1.75 -27.34 -18.65
C LYS A 3 1.87 -25.94 -19.26
N TYR A 4 1.19 -25.67 -20.38
CA TYR A 4 1.20 -24.37 -21.04
C TYR A 4 0.49 -23.32 -20.17
N VAL A 5 -0.69 -23.65 -19.65
CA VAL A 5 -1.46 -22.78 -18.76
C VAL A 5 -0.66 -22.47 -17.47
N LEU A 6 -0.08 -23.48 -16.85
CA LEU A 6 0.73 -23.32 -15.63
C LEU A 6 1.95 -22.42 -15.87
N LYS A 7 2.63 -22.59 -17.00
CA LYS A 7 3.76 -21.73 -17.39
C LYS A 7 3.32 -20.26 -17.59
N ARG A 8 2.15 -20.04 -18.19
CA ARG A 8 1.59 -18.70 -18.41
C ARG A 8 1.23 -18.02 -17.09
N ILE A 9 0.60 -18.77 -16.17
CA ILE A 9 0.30 -18.30 -14.81
C ILE A 9 1.60 -17.95 -14.06
N GLY A 10 2.64 -18.78 -14.17
CA GLY A 10 3.94 -18.49 -13.56
C GLY A 10 4.57 -17.19 -14.08
N TYR A 11 4.49 -16.94 -15.39
CA TYR A 11 4.96 -15.66 -15.95
C TYR A 11 4.13 -14.46 -15.47
N MET A 12 2.82 -14.61 -15.31
CA MET A 12 1.98 -13.56 -14.77
C MET A 12 2.41 -13.17 -13.34
N PHE A 13 2.66 -14.17 -12.47
CA PHE A 13 3.17 -13.91 -11.12
C PHE A 13 4.56 -13.27 -11.12
N LEU A 14 5.45 -13.71 -12.01
CA LEU A 14 6.78 -13.13 -12.14
C LEU A 14 6.71 -11.67 -12.55
N VAL A 15 5.88 -11.32 -13.53
CA VAL A 15 5.68 -9.93 -13.97
C VAL A 15 5.09 -9.09 -12.84
N LEU A 16 4.07 -9.58 -12.13
CA LEU A 16 3.49 -8.90 -10.99
C LEU A 16 4.52 -8.67 -9.87
N PHE A 17 5.38 -9.65 -9.61
CA PHE A 17 6.44 -9.54 -8.62
C PHE A 17 7.46 -8.45 -8.99
N ILE A 18 7.95 -8.45 -10.24
CA ILE A 18 8.87 -7.41 -10.72
C ILE A 18 8.21 -6.03 -10.65
N LEU A 19 6.96 -5.93 -11.09
CA LEU A 19 6.21 -4.68 -11.07
C LEU A 19 6.03 -4.16 -9.63
N SER A 20 5.75 -5.04 -8.68
CA SER A 20 5.60 -4.66 -7.27
C SER A 20 6.89 -4.08 -6.68
N ILE A 21 8.06 -4.65 -7.04
CA ILE A 21 9.37 -4.13 -6.63
C ILE A 21 9.59 -2.74 -7.23
N VAL A 22 9.32 -2.57 -8.52
CA VAL A 22 9.51 -1.28 -9.21
C VAL A 22 8.63 -0.19 -8.59
N ILE A 23 7.34 -0.48 -8.40
CA ILE A 23 6.41 0.47 -7.77
C ILE A 23 6.84 0.81 -6.35
N PHE A 24 7.23 -0.20 -5.56
CA PHE A 24 7.72 0.00 -4.21
C PHE A 24 8.97 0.89 -4.18
N MET A 25 9.93 0.67 -5.08
CA MET A 25 11.13 1.51 -5.20
C MET A 25 10.77 2.96 -5.54
N ILE A 26 9.93 3.19 -6.55
CA ILE A 26 9.50 4.53 -6.96
C ILE A 26 8.85 5.25 -5.78
N TYR A 27 7.97 4.57 -5.06
CA TYR A 27 7.28 5.15 -3.90
C TYR A 27 8.24 5.49 -2.75
N ASN A 28 9.23 4.64 -2.49
CA ASN A 28 10.22 4.87 -1.42
C ASN A 28 11.32 5.87 -1.78
N LEU A 29 11.59 6.11 -3.08
CA LEU A 29 12.49 7.15 -3.54
C LEU A 29 11.86 8.55 -3.45
N THR A 30 10.54 8.63 -3.40
CA THR A 30 9.85 9.91 -3.21
C THR A 30 10.06 10.38 -1.76
N PRO A 31 10.59 11.58 -1.54
CA PRO A 31 10.93 12.09 -0.20
C PRO A 31 9.66 12.50 0.59
N SER A 32 8.75 11.57 0.78
CA SER A 32 7.58 11.77 1.66
C SER A 32 7.94 11.30 3.07
N ASN A 33 8.48 12.18 3.89
CA ASN A 33 8.75 11.87 5.30
C ASN A 33 7.46 12.00 6.10
N ARG A 34 6.61 10.99 5.94
CA ARG A 34 5.30 10.95 6.56
C ARG A 34 5.37 10.94 8.07
N ALA A 35 6.27 10.14 8.65
CA ALA A 35 6.49 10.09 10.09
C ALA A 35 6.78 11.49 10.65
N PHE A 36 7.57 12.29 9.93
CA PHE A 36 7.86 13.67 10.29
C PHE A 36 6.61 14.56 10.21
N THR A 37 5.82 14.41 9.14
CA THR A 37 4.60 15.21 8.94
C THR A 37 3.58 14.96 10.06
N ASP A 38 3.38 13.69 10.43
CA ASP A 38 2.42 13.31 11.47
C ASP A 38 2.93 13.70 12.87
N ALA A 39 4.23 13.55 13.16
CA ALA A 39 4.84 14.04 14.40
C ALA A 39 4.71 15.56 14.53
N LYS A 40 4.86 16.29 13.41
CA LYS A 40 4.70 17.74 13.40
C LYS A 40 3.23 18.16 13.55
N ALA A 41 2.30 17.40 13.00
CA ALA A 41 0.87 17.64 13.20
C ALA A 41 0.49 17.45 14.70
N ASP A 42 1.00 16.41 15.35
CA ASP A 42 0.81 16.20 16.78
C ASP A 42 1.43 17.32 17.62
N GLN A 43 2.62 17.80 17.23
CA GLN A 43 3.28 18.92 17.92
C GLN A 43 2.41 20.18 17.83
N VAL A 44 1.80 20.46 16.69
CA VAL A 44 0.90 21.60 16.51
C VAL A 44 -0.38 21.42 17.32
N ALA A 45 -0.96 20.22 17.33
CA ALA A 45 -2.17 19.91 18.08
C ALA A 45 -1.96 20.05 19.62
N MET A 46 -0.76 19.68 20.09
CA MET A 46 -0.39 19.74 21.51
C MET A 46 0.36 21.01 21.91
N LYS A 47 0.36 22.04 21.07
CA LYS A 47 1.13 23.28 21.28
C LYS A 47 0.91 23.91 22.66
N GLN A 48 -0.33 23.90 23.16
CA GLN A 48 -0.65 24.47 24.48
C GLN A 48 -0.02 23.69 25.64
N GLN A 49 0.03 22.36 25.53
CA GLN A 49 0.63 21.49 26.55
C GLN A 49 2.17 21.56 26.50
N LEU A 50 2.73 21.70 25.31
CA LEU A 50 4.17 21.81 25.10
C LEU A 50 4.71 23.20 25.48
N ALA A 51 3.90 24.23 25.46
CA ALA A 51 4.31 25.60 25.80
C ALA A 51 4.85 25.77 27.24
N GLY A 52 4.46 24.87 28.16
CA GLY A 52 4.99 24.83 29.52
C GLY A 52 6.30 24.06 29.69
N MET A 53 6.81 23.42 28.66
CA MET A 53 8.02 22.61 28.70
C MET A 53 9.24 23.39 28.22
N SER A 54 10.44 23.00 28.72
CA SER A 54 11.69 23.56 28.22
C SER A 54 11.90 23.19 26.73
N ALA A 55 12.72 23.98 26.01
CA ALA A 55 13.02 23.71 24.60
C ALA A 55 13.62 22.32 24.37
N GLU A 56 14.47 21.86 25.31
CA GLU A 56 15.05 20.51 25.27
C GLU A 56 13.99 19.41 25.43
N ALA A 57 13.04 19.60 26.36
CA ALA A 57 11.95 18.66 26.58
C ALA A 57 10.99 18.59 25.37
N GLN A 58 10.75 19.72 24.70
CA GLN A 58 9.96 19.77 23.45
C GLN A 58 10.67 19.04 22.32
N ALA A 59 11.99 19.20 22.17
CA ALA A 59 12.78 18.51 21.15
C ALA A 59 12.77 16.99 21.38
N LYS A 60 12.98 16.56 22.62
CA LYS A 60 12.95 15.14 22.99
C LYS A 60 11.57 14.53 22.74
N TRP A 61 10.49 15.21 23.11
CA TRP A 61 9.12 14.78 22.85
C TRP A 61 8.85 14.61 21.34
N PHE A 62 9.35 15.53 20.51
CA PHE A 62 9.21 15.45 19.06
C PHE A 62 9.97 14.25 18.50
N GLU A 63 11.18 14.00 18.98
CA GLU A 63 12.02 12.89 18.53
C GLU A 63 11.40 11.53 18.88
N GLU A 64 10.88 11.36 20.10
CA GLU A 64 10.15 10.17 20.54
C GLU A 64 8.89 9.95 19.69
N ARG A 65 8.17 11.02 19.36
CA ARG A 65 6.97 10.95 18.51
C ARG A 65 7.31 10.58 17.08
N TYR A 66 8.36 11.14 16.54
CA TYR A 66 8.86 10.85 15.21
C TYR A 66 9.33 9.39 15.09
N GLU A 67 10.09 8.90 16.05
CA GLU A 67 10.53 7.51 16.14
C GLU A 67 9.33 6.54 16.25
N MET A 68 8.37 6.86 17.09
CA MET A 68 7.12 6.08 17.19
C MET A 68 6.42 5.92 15.84
N TYR A 69 6.33 6.99 15.06
CA TYR A 69 5.73 6.93 13.73
C TYR A 69 6.62 6.19 12.73
N GLN A 70 7.94 6.34 12.78
CA GLN A 70 8.85 5.58 11.94
C GLN A 70 8.69 4.07 12.14
N ILE A 71 8.63 3.62 13.39
CA ILE A 71 8.40 2.21 13.73
C ILE A 71 7.01 1.75 13.24
N SER A 72 5.99 2.56 13.47
CA SER A 72 4.61 2.24 13.06
C SER A 72 4.45 2.12 11.54
N TYR A 73 5.23 2.87 10.78
CA TYR A 73 5.23 2.82 9.30
C TYR A 73 6.28 1.87 8.72
N GLY A 74 7.11 1.25 9.59
CA GLY A 74 8.20 0.37 9.17
C GLY A 74 9.31 1.09 8.40
N THR A 75 9.47 2.40 8.66
CA THR A 75 10.47 3.25 8.00
C THR A 75 11.69 3.53 8.86
N GLU A 76 11.77 2.94 10.06
CA GLU A 76 12.90 3.08 10.99
C GLU A 76 14.21 2.50 10.44
N THR A 77 14.12 1.56 9.52
CA THR A 77 15.31 0.98 8.88
C THR A 77 15.58 1.61 7.52
N ASN A 78 16.85 1.88 7.24
CA ASN A 78 17.32 2.35 5.92
C ASN A 78 17.43 1.19 4.90
N ASN A 79 17.27 -0.06 5.34
CA ASN A 79 17.35 -1.21 4.45
C ASN A 79 16.06 -1.37 3.63
N MET A 80 16.13 -0.98 2.37
CA MET A 80 15.00 -1.01 1.44
C MET A 80 14.43 -2.42 1.23
N ILE A 81 15.29 -3.45 1.32
CA ILE A 81 14.87 -4.85 1.20
C ILE A 81 14.00 -5.26 2.39
N LEU A 82 14.41 -4.93 3.61
CA LEU A 82 13.63 -5.20 4.81
C LEU A 82 12.28 -4.47 4.79
N ARG A 83 12.26 -3.21 4.33
CA ARG A 83 11.02 -2.44 4.15
C ARG A 83 10.08 -3.10 3.14
N TYR A 84 10.61 -3.61 2.03
CA TYR A 84 9.85 -4.34 1.03
C TYR A 84 9.28 -5.65 1.59
N LEU A 85 10.09 -6.44 2.31
CA LEU A 85 9.67 -7.70 2.93
C LEU A 85 8.56 -7.48 3.99
N ARG A 86 8.64 -6.39 4.77
CA ARG A 86 7.59 -6.00 5.71
C ARG A 86 6.30 -5.62 4.98
N TRP A 87 6.42 -4.79 3.92
CA TRP A 87 5.27 -4.39 3.14
C TRP A 87 4.55 -5.57 2.48
N VAL A 88 5.31 -6.54 1.96
CA VAL A 88 4.74 -7.80 1.43
C VAL A 88 4.16 -8.66 2.55
N GLY A 89 4.67 -8.57 3.78
CA GLY A 89 4.24 -9.36 4.93
C GLY A 89 5.06 -10.63 5.16
N LEU A 90 6.29 -10.66 4.64
CA LEU A 90 7.26 -11.77 4.83
C LEU A 90 8.17 -11.53 6.03
N TYR A 91 8.26 -10.30 6.52
CA TYR A 91 9.06 -9.93 7.68
C TYR A 91 8.24 -9.14 8.68
N PRO A 92 8.35 -9.40 10.00
CA PRO A 92 7.56 -8.68 11.00
C PRO A 92 8.00 -7.21 11.13
N TYR A 93 7.06 -6.35 11.50
CA TYR A 93 7.37 -5.01 11.95
C TYR A 93 8.17 -5.06 13.25
N ALA A 94 8.89 -4.00 13.58
CA ALA A 94 9.55 -3.87 14.87
C ALA A 94 8.52 -3.68 16.00
N ASP A 95 8.89 -4.12 17.20
CA ASP A 95 8.12 -3.81 18.41
C ASP A 95 8.11 -2.30 18.63
N ASN A 96 6.94 -1.76 18.92
CA ASN A 96 6.82 -0.33 19.17
C ASN A 96 6.75 -0.08 20.68
N PRO A 97 7.85 0.38 21.31
CA PRO A 97 7.92 0.59 22.75
C PRO A 97 6.98 1.71 23.22
N TYR A 98 6.65 2.67 22.33
CA TYR A 98 5.80 3.81 22.67
C TYR A 98 4.31 3.47 22.68
N THR A 99 3.89 2.47 21.91
CA THR A 99 2.48 2.04 21.82
C THR A 99 2.23 0.69 22.49
N GLY A 100 3.27 -0.01 22.93
CA GLY A 100 3.20 -1.36 23.49
C GLY A 100 2.74 -2.42 22.50
N LYS A 101 2.77 -2.13 21.21
CA LYS A 101 2.40 -3.09 20.16
C LYS A 101 3.60 -3.93 19.78
N GLU A 102 3.42 -5.24 19.88
CA GLU A 102 4.38 -6.21 19.34
C GLU A 102 4.42 -6.15 17.81
N GLY A 103 5.61 -6.29 17.26
CA GLY A 103 5.82 -6.38 15.83
C GLY A 103 5.25 -7.69 15.27
N LYS A 104 4.20 -7.58 14.47
CA LYS A 104 3.55 -8.74 13.83
C LYS A 104 3.75 -8.69 12.33
N LEU A 105 3.62 -9.87 11.70
CA LEU A 105 3.48 -9.95 10.24
C LEU A 105 2.16 -9.27 9.86
N ASN A 106 2.24 -8.12 9.23
CA ASN A 106 1.06 -7.34 8.85
C ASN A 106 1.31 -6.62 7.53
N GLY A 107 1.28 -7.36 6.44
CA GLY A 107 1.52 -6.85 5.10
C GLY A 107 0.47 -7.29 4.09
N LEU A 108 0.81 -7.16 2.83
CA LEU A 108 -0.07 -7.47 1.70
C LEU A 108 -0.60 -8.92 1.74
N LEU A 109 0.24 -9.89 2.11
CA LEU A 109 -0.12 -11.31 2.20
C LEU A 109 -1.12 -11.59 3.34
N GLN A 110 -1.16 -10.77 4.37
CA GLN A 110 -2.14 -10.84 5.47
C GLN A 110 -3.41 -10.04 5.16
N GLY A 111 -3.54 -9.51 3.95
CA GLY A 111 -4.70 -8.71 3.54
C GLY A 111 -4.66 -7.26 4.01
N ASN A 112 -3.55 -6.80 4.56
CA ASN A 112 -3.37 -5.40 4.91
C ASN A 112 -2.85 -4.61 3.71
N PHE A 113 -3.76 -3.91 3.04
CA PHE A 113 -3.46 -3.01 1.92
C PHE A 113 -3.11 -1.59 2.37
N GLY A 114 -3.02 -1.37 3.67
CA GLY A 114 -2.71 -0.07 4.26
C GLY A 114 -3.94 0.81 4.48
N TYR A 115 -3.66 1.99 5.00
CA TYR A 115 -4.68 2.98 5.36
C TYR A 115 -4.55 4.22 4.48
N SER A 116 -5.66 4.67 3.92
CA SER A 116 -5.72 5.90 3.12
C SER A 116 -5.96 7.10 4.03
N TYR A 117 -4.98 7.97 4.11
CA TYR A 117 -5.04 9.15 4.97
C TYR A 117 -5.85 10.29 4.35
N GLN A 118 -5.95 10.30 3.03
CA GLN A 118 -6.79 11.26 2.31
C GLN A 118 -8.27 10.99 2.59
N TYR A 119 -8.66 9.72 2.59
CA TYR A 119 -10.05 9.30 2.83
C TYR A 119 -10.32 8.86 4.28
N LYS A 120 -9.28 8.80 5.13
CA LYS A 120 -9.36 8.34 6.53
C LYS A 120 -10.07 6.99 6.69
N LYS A 121 -9.79 6.06 5.78
CA LYS A 121 -10.37 4.71 5.71
C LYS A 121 -9.33 3.72 5.21
N ASP A 122 -9.55 2.43 5.47
CA ASP A 122 -8.74 1.38 4.88
C ASP A 122 -8.79 1.42 3.36
N VAL A 123 -7.64 1.19 2.71
CA VAL A 123 -7.50 1.24 1.25
C VAL A 123 -8.49 0.31 0.56
N VAL A 124 -8.74 -0.88 1.12
CA VAL A 124 -9.72 -1.84 0.60
C VAL A 124 -11.10 -1.20 0.45
N ASN A 125 -11.55 -0.47 1.47
CA ASN A 125 -12.86 0.18 1.47
C ASN A 125 -12.93 1.37 0.48
N VAL A 126 -11.80 2.05 0.28
CA VAL A 126 -11.70 3.16 -0.68
C VAL A 126 -11.74 2.65 -2.12
N VAL A 127 -11.07 1.54 -2.40
CA VAL A 127 -10.95 0.97 -3.75
C VAL A 127 -12.16 0.12 -4.13
N ALA A 128 -12.82 -0.53 -3.17
CA ALA A 128 -13.94 -1.43 -3.42
C ALA A 128 -15.11 -0.75 -4.15
N ALA A 129 -15.44 0.48 -3.79
CA ALA A 129 -16.56 1.20 -4.39
C ALA A 129 -16.35 1.50 -5.90
N PRO A 130 -15.26 2.16 -6.33
CA PRO A 130 -15.00 2.39 -7.76
C PRO A 130 -14.72 1.07 -8.51
N MET A 131 -14.10 0.07 -7.88
CA MET A 131 -13.81 -1.22 -8.49
C MET A 131 -15.08 -1.97 -8.89
N LYS A 132 -16.13 -1.93 -8.04
CA LYS A 132 -17.44 -2.51 -8.36
C LYS A 132 -18.01 -1.93 -9.65
N ASN A 133 -18.00 -0.61 -9.81
CA ASN A 133 -18.50 0.06 -10.99
C ASN A 133 -17.69 -0.29 -12.24
N THR A 134 -16.36 -0.33 -12.10
CA THR A 134 -15.46 -0.69 -13.22
C THR A 134 -15.67 -2.12 -13.68
N ILE A 135 -15.83 -3.06 -12.76
CA ILE A 135 -16.13 -4.47 -13.09
C ILE A 135 -17.46 -4.57 -13.84
N PHE A 136 -18.50 -3.89 -13.34
CA PHE A 136 -19.81 -3.90 -13.97
C PHE A 136 -19.76 -3.38 -15.40
N ILE A 137 -19.14 -2.23 -15.62
CA ILE A 137 -18.98 -1.64 -16.97
C ILE A 137 -18.18 -2.56 -17.88
N ASN A 138 -17.07 -3.15 -17.39
CA ASN A 138 -16.24 -4.05 -18.19
C ASN A 138 -16.98 -5.33 -18.60
N ILE A 139 -17.82 -5.90 -17.74
CA ILE A 139 -18.65 -7.07 -18.08
C ILE A 139 -19.59 -6.70 -19.25
N PHE A 140 -20.32 -5.58 -19.13
CA PHE A 140 -21.21 -5.12 -20.20
C PHE A 140 -20.47 -4.82 -21.51
N ALA A 141 -19.33 -4.13 -21.43
CA ALA A 141 -18.51 -3.84 -22.60
C ALA A 141 -18.02 -5.12 -23.30
N THR A 142 -17.60 -6.11 -22.53
CA THR A 142 -17.13 -7.39 -23.05
C THR A 142 -18.27 -8.16 -23.74
N ILE A 143 -19.45 -8.23 -23.14
CA ILE A 143 -20.64 -8.87 -23.73
C ILE A 143 -21.02 -8.19 -25.04
N LEU A 144 -21.08 -6.86 -25.06
CA LEU A 144 -21.37 -6.07 -26.24
C LEU A 144 -20.33 -6.31 -27.36
N ALA A 145 -19.05 -6.27 -27.01
CA ALA A 145 -17.96 -6.52 -27.94
C ALA A 145 -18.08 -7.91 -28.59
N LEU A 146 -18.32 -8.96 -27.79
CA LEU A 146 -18.51 -10.31 -28.30
C LEU A 146 -19.77 -10.45 -29.16
N ALA A 147 -20.87 -9.84 -28.75
CA ALA A 147 -22.14 -9.86 -29.50
C ALA A 147 -22.02 -9.23 -30.88
N ILE A 148 -21.16 -8.24 -31.05
CA ILE A 148 -20.90 -7.60 -32.34
C ILE A 148 -19.82 -8.35 -33.14
N THR A 149 -18.71 -8.72 -32.46
CA THR A 149 -17.55 -9.30 -33.16
C THR A 149 -17.83 -10.70 -33.71
N ILE A 150 -18.59 -11.53 -32.99
CA ILE A 150 -18.89 -12.90 -33.44
C ILE A 150 -19.73 -12.90 -34.70
N PRO A 151 -20.88 -12.20 -34.80
CA PRO A 151 -21.67 -12.21 -36.04
C PRO A 151 -20.94 -11.56 -37.21
N LEU A 152 -20.21 -10.47 -36.97
CA LEU A 152 -19.40 -9.84 -38.02
C LEU A 152 -18.29 -10.76 -38.53
N GLY A 153 -17.59 -11.46 -37.61
CA GLY A 153 -16.56 -12.43 -37.99
C GLY A 153 -17.11 -13.56 -38.84
N ILE A 154 -18.29 -14.10 -38.46
CA ILE A 154 -18.97 -15.13 -39.25
C ILE A 154 -19.38 -14.58 -40.64
N ALA A 155 -19.97 -13.40 -40.68
CA ALA A 155 -20.39 -12.77 -41.92
C ALA A 155 -19.22 -12.51 -42.90
N CYS A 156 -18.06 -12.09 -42.35
CA CYS A 156 -16.83 -11.90 -43.12
C CYS A 156 -16.20 -13.22 -43.62
N ALA A 157 -16.32 -14.28 -42.84
CA ALA A 157 -15.76 -15.58 -43.23
C ALA A 157 -16.60 -16.35 -44.27
N VAL A 158 -17.89 -16.07 -44.36
CA VAL A 158 -18.83 -16.73 -45.29
C VAL A 158 -18.92 -16.00 -46.66
N ARG A 159 -18.41 -14.78 -46.74
CA ARG A 159 -18.42 -13.97 -47.96
C ARG A 159 -17.11 -14.09 -48.73
#